data_dd5b5df523e340a2888e003191742091
#
_entry.id   dd5b5df523e340a2888e003191742091
#
_cell.length_a   1.000
_cell.length_b   1.000
_cell.length_c   1.000
_cell.angle_alpha   90.00
_cell.angle_beta   90.00
_cell.angle_gamma   90.00
#
_symmetry.space_group_name_H-M   'P 1'
#
loop_
_entity.id
_entity.type
_entity.pdbx_description
1 polymer ?
#
loop_
_entity_poly.entity_id
_entity_poly.type
_entity_poly.pdbx_seq_one_letter_code
_entity_poly.pdbx_strand_id
1 'polypeptide(L)'
;MSIMMVHLRNIGGIAGGLDKVLCQFSNEMARRGHTVSVVIYDDSGKDPYYSLKSGVRLINIYERRHEPKKMSLLNKTARELSRLRGHVEAWYEQYRDPFILPSLQEVYHECRPDVILNQYYTSSGFVYASNPSCPIINMLHSDPKRIFCTASPRERAGMTNSSLVQVLLPSFLKYIKNKLPETPAVWVPNAV
;
A
#
# COMPACT_ATOMS: atom_id res chain seq x y z
N MET A 1 10.71 -16.02 -8.23
CA MET A 1 9.41 -15.47 -7.81
C MET A 1 9.22 -14.09 -8.39
N SER A 2 7.97 -13.77 -8.76
CA SER A 2 7.55 -12.41 -9.09
C SER A 2 6.96 -11.74 -7.83
N ILE A 3 7.62 -10.72 -7.32
CA ILE A 3 7.25 -10.01 -6.10
C ILE A 3 6.74 -8.63 -6.47
N MET A 4 5.54 -8.28 -6.01
CA MET A 4 4.98 -6.94 -6.19
C MET A 4 4.96 -6.22 -4.86
N MET A 5 5.67 -5.10 -4.78
CA MET A 5 5.66 -4.19 -3.64
C MET A 5 4.64 -3.10 -3.91
N VAL A 6 3.60 -2.97 -3.07
CA VAL A 6 2.57 -1.94 -3.23
C VAL A 6 2.73 -0.86 -2.17
N HIS A 7 2.82 0.40 -2.61
CA HIS A 7 3.01 1.57 -1.78
C HIS A 7 2.30 2.78 -2.40
N LEU A 8 0.96 2.83 -2.27
CA LEU A 8 0.13 3.83 -2.97
C LEU A 8 0.22 5.23 -2.33
N ARG A 9 1.39 5.85 -2.42
CA ARG A 9 1.66 7.23 -2.01
C ARG A 9 2.83 7.81 -2.79
N ASN A 10 3.06 9.12 -2.60
CA ASN A 10 4.22 9.81 -3.15
C ASN A 10 5.51 9.34 -2.47
N ILE A 11 6.52 9.02 -3.27
CA ILE A 11 7.90 8.73 -2.84
C ILE A 11 8.90 9.69 -3.50
N GLY A 12 8.46 10.46 -4.48
CA GLY A 12 9.28 11.41 -5.23
C GLY A 12 9.82 12.52 -4.34
N GLY A 13 11.15 12.61 -4.20
CA GLY A 13 11.83 13.60 -3.38
C GLY A 13 11.62 13.47 -1.87
N ILE A 14 11.03 12.38 -1.38
CA ILE A 14 10.72 12.17 0.04
C ILE A 14 11.78 11.29 0.70
N ALA A 15 12.47 11.83 1.72
CA ALA A 15 13.47 11.12 2.52
C ALA A 15 12.83 10.40 3.72
N GLY A 16 11.84 9.54 3.49
CA GLY A 16 11.13 8.79 4.53
C GLY A 16 11.81 7.48 4.91
N GLY A 17 11.71 7.07 6.19
CA GLY A 17 12.23 5.77 6.63
C GLY A 17 11.53 4.59 5.95
N LEU A 18 10.23 4.69 5.72
CA LEU A 18 9.45 3.68 5.01
C LEU A 18 9.86 3.59 3.54
N ASP A 19 10.10 4.72 2.88
CA ASP A 19 10.54 4.78 1.48
C ASP A 19 11.96 4.19 1.33
N LYS A 20 12.82 4.41 2.33
CA LYS A 20 14.14 3.75 2.41
C LYS A 20 14.00 2.24 2.46
N VAL A 21 13.15 1.73 3.36
CA VAL A 21 12.91 0.27 3.49
C VAL A 21 12.34 -0.29 2.20
N LEU A 22 11.36 0.35 1.58
CA LEU A 22 10.79 -0.05 0.30
C LEU A 22 11.89 -0.23 -0.76
N CYS A 23 12.71 0.80 -0.98
CA CYS A 23 13.75 0.76 -2.01
C CYS A 23 14.86 -0.25 -1.69
N GLN A 24 15.34 -0.31 -0.45
CA GLN A 24 16.38 -1.25 -0.05
C GLN A 24 15.91 -2.70 -0.15
N PHE A 25 14.71 -3.01 0.34
CA PHE A 25 14.14 -4.34 0.27
C PHE A 25 13.92 -4.77 -1.19
N SER A 26 13.36 -3.90 -2.03
CA SER A 26 13.14 -4.18 -3.45
C SER A 26 14.45 -4.47 -4.17
N ASN A 27 15.49 -3.67 -3.91
CA ASN A 27 16.81 -3.85 -4.49
C ASN A 27 17.47 -5.17 -4.05
N GLU A 28 17.31 -5.54 -2.78
CA GLU A 28 17.85 -6.80 -2.25
C GLU A 28 17.13 -8.03 -2.83
N MET A 29 15.81 -7.98 -2.95
CA MET A 29 15.05 -9.07 -3.58
C MET A 29 15.45 -9.24 -5.07
N ALA A 30 15.61 -8.14 -5.81
CA ALA A 30 16.10 -8.20 -7.18
C ALA A 30 17.53 -8.77 -7.26
N ARG A 31 18.43 -8.40 -6.32
CA ARG A 31 19.79 -8.96 -6.22
C ARG A 31 19.80 -10.47 -5.97
N ARG A 32 18.78 -10.98 -5.26
CA ARG A 32 18.56 -12.42 -5.01
C ARG A 32 17.93 -13.16 -6.19
N GLY A 33 17.73 -12.50 -7.33
CA GLY A 33 17.21 -13.12 -8.54
C GLY A 33 15.67 -13.18 -8.62
N HIS A 34 14.95 -12.42 -7.79
CA HIS A 34 13.50 -12.27 -7.92
C HIS A 34 13.16 -11.20 -8.97
N THR A 35 12.04 -11.38 -9.68
CA THR A 35 11.46 -10.32 -10.50
C THR A 35 10.68 -9.39 -9.57
N VAL A 36 11.08 -8.12 -9.47
CA VAL A 36 10.51 -7.18 -8.52
C VAL A 36 9.86 -6.00 -9.23
N SER A 37 8.58 -5.75 -8.91
CA SER A 37 7.84 -4.56 -9.33
C SER A 37 7.42 -3.74 -8.11
N VAL A 38 7.71 -2.44 -8.12
CA VAL A 38 7.27 -1.48 -7.11
C VAL A 38 6.15 -0.65 -7.70
N VAL A 39 4.97 -0.71 -7.08
CA VAL A 39 3.76 0.01 -7.53
C VAL A 39 3.49 1.16 -6.58
N ILE A 40 3.46 2.37 -7.13
CA ILE A 40 3.21 3.62 -6.39
C ILE A 40 2.04 4.40 -6.99
N TYR A 41 1.56 5.38 -6.23
CA TYR A 41 0.59 6.39 -6.70
C TYR A 41 1.17 7.77 -6.40
N ASP A 42 1.98 8.30 -7.32
CA ASP A 42 2.79 9.51 -7.13
C ASP A 42 2.47 10.56 -8.19
N ASP A 43 1.93 11.70 -7.76
CA ASP A 43 1.61 12.86 -8.59
C ASP A 43 2.67 13.96 -8.55
N SER A 44 3.78 13.74 -7.83
CA SER A 44 4.83 14.74 -7.64
C SER A 44 5.67 15.01 -8.89
N GLY A 45 5.75 14.05 -9.80
CA GLY A 45 6.59 14.11 -11.00
C GLY A 45 8.10 14.13 -10.69
N LYS A 46 8.51 13.72 -9.49
CA LYS A 46 9.90 13.67 -9.04
C LYS A 46 10.37 12.22 -8.95
N ASP A 47 11.68 12.04 -9.14
CA ASP A 47 12.31 10.74 -8.90
C ASP A 47 12.28 10.35 -7.42
N PRO A 48 12.24 9.04 -7.10
CA PRO A 48 12.38 8.55 -5.73
C PRO A 48 13.67 9.07 -5.08
N TYR A 49 13.58 9.53 -3.83
CA TYR A 49 14.77 10.00 -3.10
C TYR A 49 15.81 8.88 -2.91
N TYR A 50 15.34 7.66 -2.60
CA TYR A 50 16.20 6.48 -2.54
C TYR A 50 16.14 5.75 -3.89
N SER A 51 17.31 5.50 -4.48
CA SER A 51 17.40 4.90 -5.80
C SER A 51 16.93 3.44 -5.84
N LEU A 52 16.15 3.11 -6.85
CA LEU A 52 15.87 1.74 -7.25
C LEU A 52 16.92 1.30 -8.30
N LYS A 53 17.45 0.08 -8.14
CA LYS A 53 18.41 -0.50 -9.08
C LYS A 53 17.71 -0.95 -10.36
N SER A 54 18.46 -1.11 -11.45
CA SER A 54 17.97 -1.48 -12.78
C SER A 54 17.19 -2.81 -12.84
N GLY A 55 17.36 -3.68 -11.85
CA GLY A 55 16.60 -4.93 -11.73
C GLY A 55 15.21 -4.78 -11.09
N VAL A 56 14.82 -3.57 -10.67
CA VAL A 56 13.51 -3.28 -10.06
C VAL A 56 12.68 -2.43 -11.01
N ARG A 57 11.50 -2.92 -11.37
CA ARG A 57 10.54 -2.17 -12.21
C ARG A 57 9.71 -1.24 -11.33
N LEU A 58 9.85 0.07 -11.48
CA LEU A 58 8.96 1.06 -10.87
C LEU A 58 7.75 1.30 -11.77
N ILE A 59 6.55 1.24 -11.19
CA ILE A 59 5.27 1.45 -11.88
C ILE A 59 4.48 2.49 -11.11
N ASN A 60 4.35 3.68 -11.68
CA ASN A 60 3.50 4.73 -11.14
C ASN A 60 2.10 4.61 -11.76
N ILE A 61 1.12 4.11 -11.00
CA ILE A 61 -0.24 3.95 -11.53
C ILE A 61 -0.99 5.28 -11.67
N TYR A 62 -0.52 6.37 -11.05
CA TYR A 62 -1.06 7.71 -11.31
C TYR A 62 -0.91 8.12 -12.79
N GLU A 63 0.16 7.68 -13.46
CA GLU A 63 0.39 7.96 -14.88
C GLU A 63 -0.59 7.25 -15.82
N ARG A 64 -1.24 6.19 -15.35
CA ARG A 64 -2.22 5.43 -16.14
C ARG A 64 -3.59 6.07 -16.15
N ARG A 65 -4.02 6.56 -14.98
CA ARG A 65 -5.33 7.18 -14.79
C ARG A 65 -5.18 8.36 -13.84
N HIS A 66 -5.05 9.55 -14.42
CA HIS A 66 -4.86 10.77 -13.63
C HIS A 66 -6.11 11.15 -12.85
N GLU A 67 -5.96 11.29 -11.55
CA GLU A 67 -6.95 11.99 -10.73
C GLU A 67 -7.02 13.46 -11.16
N PRO A 68 -8.21 14.04 -11.35
CA PRO A 68 -8.33 15.44 -11.74
C PRO A 68 -7.67 16.38 -10.73
N LYS A 69 -6.74 17.25 -11.18
CA LYS A 69 -6.07 18.24 -10.32
C LYS A 69 -7.05 19.17 -9.61
N LYS A 70 -8.22 19.40 -10.19
CA LYS A 70 -9.30 20.21 -9.60
C LYS A 70 -10.56 19.36 -9.44
N MET A 71 -10.96 19.15 -8.20
CA MET A 71 -12.25 18.53 -7.89
C MET A 71 -13.41 19.36 -8.44
N SER A 72 -14.44 18.67 -8.97
CA SER A 72 -15.72 19.30 -9.30
C SER A 72 -16.40 19.91 -8.06
N LEU A 73 -17.31 20.86 -8.25
CA LEU A 73 -18.08 21.46 -7.15
C LEU A 73 -18.88 20.39 -6.38
N LEU A 74 -19.50 19.45 -7.09
CA LEU A 74 -20.25 18.34 -6.49
C LEU A 74 -19.35 17.48 -5.59
N ASN A 75 -18.16 17.14 -6.03
CA ASN A 75 -17.22 16.38 -5.23
C ASN A 75 -16.71 17.15 -4.01
N LYS A 76 -16.52 18.47 -4.13
CA LYS A 76 -16.15 19.34 -3.00
C LYS A 76 -17.25 19.35 -1.93
N THR A 77 -18.51 19.54 -2.33
CA THR A 77 -19.64 19.52 -1.40
C THR A 77 -19.82 18.15 -0.74
N ALA A 78 -19.73 17.07 -1.52
CA ALA A 78 -19.79 15.70 -0.98
C ALA A 78 -18.68 15.43 0.04
N ARG A 79 -17.46 15.88 -0.24
CA ARG A 79 -16.33 15.80 0.70
C ARG A 79 -16.60 16.53 2.00
N GLU A 80 -17.10 17.78 1.94
CA GLU A 80 -17.38 18.56 3.16
C GLU A 80 -18.53 17.94 3.99
N LEU A 81 -19.57 17.42 3.32
CA LEU A 81 -20.61 16.65 4.01
C LEU A 81 -20.07 15.39 4.68
N SER A 82 -19.17 14.67 4.01
CA SER A 82 -18.52 13.48 4.57
C SER A 82 -17.61 13.83 5.75
N ARG A 83 -16.92 14.98 5.70
CA ARG A 83 -16.11 15.50 6.80
C ARG A 83 -16.95 15.81 8.03
N LEU A 84 -18.08 16.48 7.84
CA LEU A 84 -19.02 16.80 8.94
C LEU A 84 -19.60 15.52 9.59
N ARG A 85 -19.72 14.43 8.84
CA ARG A 85 -20.20 13.13 9.32
C ARG A 85 -19.08 12.23 9.87
N GLY A 86 -17.83 12.66 9.85
CA GLY A 86 -16.69 11.86 10.29
C GLY A 86 -16.29 10.73 9.32
N HIS A 87 -16.70 10.79 8.05
CA HIS A 87 -16.50 9.74 7.04
C HIS A 87 -15.62 10.19 5.87
N VAL A 88 -14.81 11.22 6.03
CA VAL A 88 -14.02 11.82 4.94
C VAL A 88 -13.01 10.85 4.34
N GLU A 89 -12.40 9.98 5.14
CA GLU A 89 -11.43 8.98 4.65
C GLU A 89 -12.12 7.96 3.74
N ALA A 90 -13.27 7.43 4.15
CA ALA A 90 -14.05 6.51 3.32
C ALA A 90 -14.52 7.19 2.03
N TRP A 91 -14.84 8.48 2.06
CA TRP A 91 -15.17 9.24 0.88
C TRP A 91 -13.97 9.36 -0.08
N TYR A 92 -12.75 9.64 0.44
CA TYR A 92 -11.54 9.69 -0.38
C TYR A 92 -11.21 8.34 -1.03
N GLU A 93 -11.39 7.24 -0.30
CA GLU A 93 -11.21 5.91 -0.89
C GLU A 93 -12.13 5.70 -2.08
N GLN A 94 -13.44 5.95 -1.91
CA GLN A 94 -14.43 5.80 -2.97
C GLN A 94 -14.17 6.76 -4.15
N TYR A 95 -13.74 7.98 -3.87
CA TYR A 95 -13.39 8.95 -4.90
C TYR A 95 -12.21 8.49 -5.77
N ARG A 96 -11.25 7.78 -5.18
CA ARG A 96 -10.05 7.30 -5.88
C ARG A 96 -10.21 5.94 -6.54
N ASP A 97 -11.24 5.18 -6.22
CA ASP A 97 -11.47 3.85 -6.78
C ASP A 97 -11.42 3.80 -8.33
N PRO A 98 -12.08 4.72 -9.07
CA PRO A 98 -12.05 4.70 -10.53
C PRO A 98 -10.65 4.89 -11.15
N PHE A 99 -9.72 5.43 -10.38
CA PHE A 99 -8.33 5.66 -10.82
C PHE A 99 -7.40 4.53 -10.39
N ILE A 100 -7.55 4.05 -9.16
CA ILE A 100 -6.62 3.10 -8.53
C ILE A 100 -6.96 1.65 -8.88
N LEU A 101 -8.24 1.23 -8.72
CA LEU A 101 -8.58 -0.20 -8.86
C LEU A 101 -8.33 -0.76 -10.26
N PRO A 102 -8.77 -0.11 -11.37
CA PRO A 102 -8.48 -0.62 -12.70
C PRO A 102 -6.98 -0.65 -13.01
N SER A 103 -6.24 0.37 -12.55
CA SER A 103 -4.78 0.43 -12.76
C SER A 103 -4.05 -0.68 -12.01
N LEU A 104 -4.48 -1.02 -10.79
CA LEU A 104 -3.94 -2.17 -10.06
C LEU A 104 -4.22 -3.48 -10.80
N GLN A 105 -5.44 -3.68 -11.28
CA GLN A 105 -5.81 -4.89 -12.05
C GLN A 105 -4.98 -5.03 -13.33
N GLU A 106 -4.77 -3.94 -14.07
CA GLU A 106 -3.89 -3.93 -15.25
C GLU A 106 -2.47 -4.36 -14.88
N VAL A 107 -1.92 -3.81 -13.76
CA VAL A 107 -0.58 -4.17 -13.29
C VAL A 107 -0.51 -5.64 -12.85
N TYR A 108 -1.56 -6.19 -12.23
CA TYR A 108 -1.59 -7.61 -11.87
C TYR A 108 -1.54 -8.51 -13.11
N HIS A 109 -2.27 -8.16 -14.18
CA HIS A 109 -2.22 -8.87 -15.44
C HIS A 109 -0.84 -8.80 -16.11
N GLU A 110 -0.19 -7.64 -16.05
CA GLU A 110 1.14 -7.46 -16.64
C GLU A 110 2.24 -8.20 -15.87
N CYS A 111 2.26 -8.04 -14.55
CA CYS A 111 3.36 -8.51 -13.70
C CYS A 111 3.17 -9.94 -13.21
N ARG A 112 1.94 -10.46 -13.18
CA ARG A 112 1.57 -11.80 -12.66
C ARG A 112 2.32 -12.13 -11.37
N PRO A 113 2.09 -11.36 -10.28
CA PRO A 113 2.85 -11.54 -9.06
C PRO A 113 2.51 -12.89 -8.39
N ASP A 114 3.54 -13.56 -7.88
CA ASP A 114 3.38 -14.71 -6.99
C ASP A 114 2.96 -14.29 -5.58
N VAL A 115 3.30 -13.04 -5.19
CA VAL A 115 2.98 -12.45 -3.90
C VAL A 115 2.94 -10.93 -3.98
N ILE A 116 2.00 -10.31 -3.24
CA ILE A 116 1.94 -8.86 -3.04
C ILE A 116 2.40 -8.54 -1.62
N LEU A 117 3.41 -7.67 -1.51
CA LEU A 117 3.87 -7.09 -0.25
C LEU A 117 3.34 -5.67 -0.15
N ASN A 118 2.30 -5.46 0.65
CA ASN A 118 1.74 -4.14 0.87
C ASN A 118 2.52 -3.43 1.98
N GLN A 119 3.26 -2.40 1.60
CA GLN A 119 4.20 -1.67 2.48
C GLN A 119 3.52 -0.56 3.30
N TYR A 120 2.33 -0.14 2.93
CA TYR A 120 1.66 0.97 3.59
C TYR A 120 0.21 0.62 3.89
N TYR A 121 -0.18 0.70 5.17
CA TYR A 121 -1.48 0.22 5.63
C TYR A 121 -2.68 0.89 4.92
N THR A 122 -2.55 2.17 4.53
CA THR A 122 -3.62 2.86 3.79
C THR A 122 -3.85 2.30 2.39
N SER A 123 -2.86 1.59 1.83
CA SER A 123 -3.00 0.89 0.55
C SER A 123 -3.78 -0.43 0.68
N SER A 124 -3.91 -0.97 1.92
CA SER A 124 -4.52 -2.30 2.15
C SER A 124 -5.95 -2.40 1.64
N GLY A 125 -6.73 -1.31 1.79
CA GLY A 125 -8.10 -1.25 1.31
C GLY A 125 -8.21 -1.34 -0.22
N PHE A 126 -7.32 -0.67 -0.95
CA PHE A 126 -7.28 -0.72 -2.42
C PHE A 126 -6.77 -2.07 -2.92
N VAL A 127 -5.71 -2.60 -2.31
CA VAL A 127 -5.16 -3.93 -2.67
C VAL A 127 -6.22 -5.01 -2.46
N TYR A 128 -6.93 -4.99 -1.34
CA TYR A 128 -8.01 -5.93 -1.06
C TYR A 128 -9.17 -5.79 -2.05
N ALA A 129 -9.63 -4.57 -2.30
CA ALA A 129 -10.76 -4.31 -3.20
C ALA A 129 -10.44 -4.60 -4.69
N SER A 130 -9.17 -4.57 -5.08
CA SER A 130 -8.74 -4.94 -6.43
C SER A 130 -8.72 -6.47 -6.67
N ASN A 131 -8.96 -7.28 -5.62
CA ASN A 131 -9.13 -8.73 -5.65
C ASN A 131 -8.03 -9.48 -6.41
N PRO A 132 -6.76 -9.39 -5.98
CA PRO A 132 -5.67 -10.11 -6.62
C PRO A 132 -5.81 -11.63 -6.40
N SER A 133 -5.34 -12.43 -7.36
CA SER A 133 -5.35 -13.89 -7.30
C SER A 133 -4.21 -14.51 -6.49
N CYS A 134 -3.27 -13.69 -6.00
CA CYS A 134 -2.10 -14.12 -5.25
C CYS A 134 -2.17 -13.71 -3.77
N PRO A 135 -1.37 -14.34 -2.88
CA PRO A 135 -1.28 -13.97 -1.48
C PRO A 135 -0.90 -12.50 -1.25
N ILE A 136 -1.53 -11.88 -0.24
CA ILE A 136 -1.23 -10.52 0.20
C ILE A 136 -0.57 -10.58 1.58
N ILE A 137 0.59 -9.95 1.73
CA ILE A 137 1.27 -9.73 2.99
C ILE A 137 1.21 -8.24 3.33
N ASN A 138 0.52 -7.87 4.40
CA ASN A 138 0.52 -6.51 4.92
C ASN A 138 1.70 -6.29 5.86
N MET A 139 2.60 -5.37 5.53
CA MET A 139 3.78 -5.03 6.32
C MET A 139 3.49 -3.76 7.14
N LEU A 140 3.35 -3.90 8.46
CA LEU A 140 3.03 -2.78 9.35
C LEU A 140 4.31 -2.17 9.93
N HIS A 141 4.75 -1.05 9.37
CA HIS A 141 5.98 -0.34 9.73
C HIS A 141 5.82 0.67 10.87
N SER A 142 4.65 0.75 11.49
CA SER A 142 4.31 1.64 12.59
C SER A 142 3.59 0.89 13.71
N ASP A 143 3.38 1.56 14.85
CA ASP A 143 2.62 0.98 15.96
C ASP A 143 1.20 0.57 15.50
N PRO A 144 0.87 -0.74 15.54
CA PRO A 144 -0.43 -1.23 15.10
C PRO A 144 -1.59 -0.69 15.92
N LYS A 145 -1.40 -0.31 17.18
CA LYS A 145 -2.45 0.35 17.97
C LYS A 145 -2.88 1.66 17.29
N ARG A 146 -1.90 2.49 16.90
CA ARG A 146 -2.14 3.73 16.19
C ARG A 146 -2.80 3.47 14.84
N ILE A 147 -2.29 2.50 14.07
CA ILE A 147 -2.87 2.13 12.78
C ILE A 147 -4.35 1.77 12.93
N PHE A 148 -4.69 0.86 13.84
CA PHE A 148 -6.08 0.44 14.04
C PHE A 148 -7.00 1.51 14.65
N CYS A 149 -6.46 2.55 15.29
CA CYS A 149 -7.26 3.71 15.71
C CYS A 149 -7.64 4.61 14.53
N THR A 150 -6.76 4.74 13.51
CA THR A 150 -6.94 5.69 12.39
C THR A 150 -7.42 5.05 11.11
N ALA A 151 -7.16 3.74 10.92
CA ALA A 151 -7.53 3.02 9.71
C ALA A 151 -9.05 3.05 9.45
N SER A 152 -9.42 3.26 8.19
CA SER A 152 -10.79 3.16 7.73
C SER A 152 -11.34 1.72 7.86
N PRO A 153 -12.65 1.51 7.80
CA PRO A 153 -13.22 0.16 7.78
C PRO A 153 -12.68 -0.70 6.63
N ARG A 154 -12.43 -0.09 5.46
CA ARG A 154 -11.91 -0.78 4.28
C ARG A 154 -10.44 -1.16 4.43
N GLU A 155 -9.61 -0.27 4.98
CA GLU A 155 -8.21 -0.57 5.31
C GLU A 155 -8.11 -1.70 6.33
N ARG A 156 -8.97 -1.68 7.36
CA ARG A 156 -9.06 -2.79 8.33
C ARG A 156 -9.47 -4.09 7.66
N ALA A 157 -10.47 -4.07 6.77
CA ALA A 157 -10.87 -5.25 6.00
C ALA A 157 -9.70 -5.79 5.17
N GLY A 158 -8.93 -4.92 4.52
CA GLY A 158 -7.73 -5.30 3.76
C GLY A 158 -6.64 -5.94 4.62
N MET A 159 -6.46 -5.47 5.86
CA MET A 159 -5.52 -6.11 6.81
C MET A 159 -6.06 -7.45 7.34
N THR A 160 -7.36 -7.52 7.67
CA THR A 160 -8.00 -8.73 8.22
C THR A 160 -8.03 -9.89 7.21
N ASN A 161 -8.29 -9.58 5.94
CA ASN A 161 -8.39 -10.60 4.88
C ASN A 161 -7.07 -10.85 4.13
N SER A 162 -5.94 -10.39 4.67
CA SER A 162 -4.63 -10.70 4.10
C SER A 162 -4.16 -12.11 4.47
N SER A 163 -3.30 -12.68 3.65
CA SER A 163 -2.70 -14.00 3.90
C SER A 163 -1.74 -13.98 5.09
N LEU A 164 -1.14 -12.81 5.38
CA LEU A 164 -0.20 -12.62 6.48
C LEU A 164 -0.10 -11.13 6.86
N VAL A 165 0.04 -10.85 8.16
CA VAL A 165 0.43 -9.55 8.67
C VAL A 165 1.82 -9.63 9.28
N GLN A 166 2.76 -8.84 8.76
CA GLN A 166 4.11 -8.69 9.30
C GLN A 166 4.18 -7.45 10.19
N VAL A 167 4.85 -7.56 11.33
CA VAL A 167 5.09 -6.47 12.29
C VAL A 167 6.56 -6.39 12.70
N LEU A 168 6.99 -5.22 13.21
CA LEU A 168 8.39 -4.95 13.48
C LEU A 168 8.87 -5.39 14.89
N LEU A 169 7.95 -5.55 15.85
CA LEU A 169 8.29 -5.82 17.25
C LEU A 169 7.49 -7.00 17.81
N PRO A 170 8.06 -7.79 18.75
CA PRO A 170 7.34 -8.87 19.43
C PRO A 170 6.08 -8.37 20.16
N SER A 171 6.11 -7.18 20.76
CA SER A 171 4.95 -6.56 21.42
C SER A 171 3.82 -6.25 20.43
N PHE A 172 4.16 -5.86 19.19
CA PHE A 172 3.21 -5.63 18.13
C PHE A 172 2.55 -6.93 17.65
N LEU A 173 3.31 -8.02 17.59
CA LEU A 173 2.77 -9.33 17.25
C LEU A 173 1.69 -9.77 18.25
N LYS A 174 1.93 -9.59 19.55
CA LYS A 174 0.92 -9.89 20.58
C LYS A 174 -0.35 -9.10 20.38
N TYR A 175 -0.23 -7.80 20.07
CA TYR A 175 -1.39 -6.95 19.81
C TYR A 175 -2.18 -7.41 18.57
N ILE A 176 -1.49 -7.72 17.45
CA ILE A 176 -2.13 -8.17 16.20
C ILE A 176 -2.85 -9.51 16.39
N LYS A 177 -2.23 -10.49 17.05
CA LYS A 177 -2.86 -11.78 17.34
C LYS A 177 -4.17 -11.65 18.14
N ASN A 178 -4.23 -10.68 19.04
CA ASN A 178 -5.46 -10.39 19.80
C ASN A 178 -6.49 -9.62 18.95
N LYS A 179 -6.04 -8.75 18.05
CA LYS A 179 -6.91 -7.88 17.24
C LYS A 179 -7.46 -8.57 16.00
N LEU A 180 -6.67 -9.45 15.39
CA LEU A 180 -6.94 -10.23 14.19
C LEU A 180 -6.65 -11.71 14.44
N PRO A 181 -7.46 -12.40 15.27
CA PRO A 181 -7.14 -13.77 15.71
C PRO A 181 -7.10 -14.78 14.56
N GLU A 182 -7.88 -14.55 13.50
CA GLU A 182 -7.96 -15.44 12.34
C GLU A 182 -6.91 -15.15 11.27
N THR A 183 -6.23 -13.99 11.33
CA THR A 183 -5.24 -13.59 10.34
C THR A 183 -3.84 -14.04 10.80
N PRO A 184 -3.12 -14.85 10.01
CA PRO A 184 -1.74 -15.22 10.33
C PRO A 184 -0.87 -13.97 10.53
N ALA A 185 -0.02 -13.99 11.56
CA ALA A 185 0.84 -12.86 11.86
C ALA A 185 2.25 -13.31 12.23
N VAL A 186 3.25 -12.54 11.79
CA VAL A 186 4.68 -12.81 12.06
C VAL A 186 5.40 -11.54 12.48
N TRP A 187 6.39 -11.70 13.33
CA TRP A 187 7.35 -10.66 13.66
C TRP A 187 8.60 -10.81 12.78
N VAL A 188 8.89 -9.78 12.00
CA VAL A 188 10.13 -9.64 11.23
C VAL A 188 10.60 -8.19 11.37
N PRO A 189 11.74 -7.93 12.00
CA PRO A 189 12.26 -6.57 12.13
C PRO A 189 12.76 -6.04 10.79
N ASN A 190 12.85 -4.71 10.66
CA ASN A 190 13.57 -4.12 9.54
C ASN A 190 15.06 -4.50 9.63
N ALA A 191 15.68 -4.81 8.50
CA ALA A 191 17.13 -4.89 8.41
C ALA A 191 17.71 -3.47 8.65
N VAL A 192 18.66 -3.39 9.54
CA VAL A 192 19.39 -2.14 9.87
C VAL A 192 20.52 -1.94 8.87
#